data_7ee33a3f52698f4951a8e6e29c67503c
#
_entry.id   7ee33a3f52698f4951a8e6e29c67503c
#
_cell.length_a   1.000
_cell.length_b   1.000
_cell.length_c   1.000
_cell.angle_alpha   90.00
_cell.angle_beta   90.00
_cell.angle_gamma   90.00
#
_symmetry.space_group_name_H-M   'P 1'
#
loop_
_entity.id
_entity.type
_entity.pdbx_description
1 polymer ?
#
loop_
_entity_poly.entity_id
_entity_poly.type
_entity_poly.pdbx_seq_one_letter_code
_entity_poly.pdbx_strand_id
1 'polypeptide(L)'
;MFLIQCILVSILAGLLRWDGRVFGQTLAEVPLCAGVLVGIIMGDPYTGLIMGASLQLIFLGIVGIGGATPPDSTIGAVMGTFFAITAGLDAETVIALAMPMAILGQALGILCRMINVRYNIVIDKAAAEGNAKRIDSALWQGAFIFFILTAIPVFLGCYFGADVVQAIVDFIPPIILTGLSRSASLLPALGMALLMNFMFDKQTAVYLFLGFVLNAFLGMSLLGITFLGVIIAVAMYQAGKHKA
;
A
#
# COMPACT_ATOMS: atom_id res chain seq x y z
N MET A 1 8.89 -10.35 24.58
CA MET A 1 7.72 -10.07 23.74
C MET A 1 8.10 -9.31 22.46
N PHE A 2 8.85 -8.24 22.53
CA PHE A 2 9.23 -7.40 21.38
C PHE A 2 9.83 -8.17 20.17
N LEU A 3 10.83 -9.05 20.41
CA LEU A 3 11.43 -9.86 19.34
C LEU A 3 10.39 -10.72 18.59
N ILE A 4 9.45 -11.32 19.32
CA ILE A 4 8.40 -12.14 18.73
C ILE A 4 7.48 -11.30 17.85
N GLN A 5 7.14 -10.08 18.30
CA GLN A 5 6.35 -9.13 17.52
C GLN A 5 7.07 -8.72 16.24
N CYS A 6 8.37 -8.41 16.30
CA CYS A 6 9.18 -8.10 15.11
C CYS A 6 9.19 -9.28 14.12
N ILE A 7 9.34 -10.52 14.59
CA ILE A 7 9.29 -11.73 13.75
C ILE A 7 7.90 -11.87 13.12
N LEU A 8 6.83 -11.74 13.89
CA LEU A 8 5.46 -11.87 13.37
C LEU A 8 5.13 -10.79 12.34
N VAL A 9 5.52 -9.54 12.59
CA VAL A 9 5.32 -8.43 11.65
C VAL A 9 6.12 -8.63 10.37
N SER A 10 7.35 -9.15 10.46
CA SER A 10 8.17 -9.44 9.27
C SER A 10 7.60 -10.59 8.44
N ILE A 11 7.11 -11.65 9.08
CA ILE A 11 6.41 -12.75 8.41
C ILE A 11 5.14 -12.24 7.74
N LEU A 12 4.35 -11.42 8.46
CA LEU A 12 3.16 -10.78 7.90
C LEU A 12 3.50 -9.97 6.65
N ALA A 13 4.54 -9.13 6.68
CA ALA A 13 4.97 -8.36 5.52
C ALA A 13 5.30 -9.24 4.31
N GLY A 14 6.00 -10.37 4.55
CA GLY A 14 6.30 -11.36 3.52
C GLY A 14 5.04 -12.02 2.95
N LEU A 15 4.06 -12.36 3.79
CA LEU A 15 2.78 -12.94 3.37
C LEU A 15 1.93 -11.94 2.59
N LEU A 16 1.86 -10.69 3.04
CA LEU A 16 1.16 -9.62 2.32
C LEU A 16 1.78 -9.40 0.94
N ARG A 17 3.10 -9.59 0.81
CA ARG A 17 3.78 -9.52 -0.48
C ARG A 17 3.35 -10.61 -1.46
N TRP A 18 2.84 -11.73 -0.98
CA TRP A 18 2.27 -12.79 -1.80
C TRP A 18 0.85 -12.51 -2.26
N ASP A 19 0.15 -11.55 -1.66
CA ASP A 19 -1.26 -11.31 -1.98
C ASP A 19 -1.47 -11.08 -3.49
N GLY A 20 -0.79 -10.12 -4.08
CA GLY A 20 -0.92 -9.83 -5.52
C GLY A 20 -0.17 -10.81 -6.44
N ARG A 21 0.57 -11.82 -5.90
CA ARG A 21 1.44 -12.71 -6.68
C ARG A 21 1.06 -14.18 -6.61
N VAL A 22 0.52 -14.61 -5.47
CA VAL A 22 0.22 -16.01 -5.17
C VAL A 22 -1.25 -16.19 -4.83
N PHE A 23 -1.83 -15.28 -4.03
CA PHE A 23 -3.20 -15.43 -3.51
C PHE A 23 -4.28 -14.80 -4.41
N GLY A 24 -3.91 -14.02 -5.44
CA GLY A 24 -4.85 -13.50 -6.43
C GLY A 24 -5.48 -12.16 -6.09
N GLN A 25 -4.74 -11.27 -5.42
CA GLN A 25 -5.15 -9.89 -5.06
C GLN A 25 -6.39 -9.83 -4.17
N THR A 26 -6.29 -10.38 -2.97
CA THR A 26 -7.36 -10.30 -1.96
C THR A 26 -7.49 -8.93 -1.32
N LEU A 27 -6.61 -7.98 -1.69
CA LEU A 27 -6.47 -6.65 -1.10
C LEU A 27 -5.98 -6.65 0.37
N ALA A 28 -5.41 -7.76 0.83
CA ALA A 28 -4.79 -7.83 2.16
C ALA A 28 -3.51 -6.97 2.23
N GLU A 29 -2.84 -6.77 1.09
CA GLU A 29 -1.61 -5.95 1.00
C GLU A 29 -1.85 -4.44 1.08
N VAL A 30 -3.12 -3.97 0.99
CA VAL A 30 -3.41 -2.53 1.06
C VAL A 30 -3.12 -1.95 2.45
N PRO A 31 -2.69 -0.69 2.56
CA PRO A 31 -2.30 -0.07 3.83
C PRO A 31 -3.32 -0.20 4.95
N LEU A 32 -4.61 -0.08 4.66
CA LEU A 32 -5.67 -0.21 5.64
C LEU A 32 -5.65 -1.60 6.30
N CYS A 33 -5.63 -2.67 5.51
CA CYS A 33 -5.61 -4.03 6.02
C CYS A 33 -4.27 -4.36 6.70
N ALA A 34 -3.16 -3.99 6.07
CA ALA A 34 -1.82 -4.20 6.62
C ALA A 34 -1.66 -3.51 7.99
N GLY A 35 -2.14 -2.26 8.13
CA GLY A 35 -2.10 -1.52 9.39
C GLY A 35 -2.88 -2.21 10.50
N VAL A 36 -4.11 -2.66 10.22
CA VAL A 36 -4.93 -3.40 11.20
C VAL A 36 -4.24 -4.69 11.64
N LEU A 37 -3.69 -5.46 10.70
CA LEU A 37 -3.00 -6.72 10.99
C LEU A 37 -1.75 -6.50 11.84
N VAL A 38 -0.95 -5.45 11.55
CA VAL A 38 0.18 -5.05 12.40
C VAL A 38 -0.31 -4.64 13.78
N GLY A 39 -1.38 -3.84 13.87
CA GLY A 39 -1.98 -3.41 15.13
C GLY A 39 -2.41 -4.58 16.00
N ILE A 40 -3.02 -5.63 15.41
CA ILE A 40 -3.40 -6.85 16.13
C ILE A 40 -2.15 -7.56 16.69
N ILE A 41 -1.09 -7.71 15.92
CA ILE A 41 0.18 -8.34 16.36
C ILE A 41 0.82 -7.53 17.48
N MET A 42 0.78 -6.20 17.39
CA MET A 42 1.37 -5.30 18.37
C MET A 42 0.51 -5.11 19.62
N GLY A 43 -0.78 -5.54 19.61
CA GLY A 43 -1.72 -5.39 20.71
C GLY A 43 -2.48 -4.06 20.75
N ASP A 44 -2.38 -3.25 19.70
CA ASP A 44 -3.12 -2.00 19.54
C ASP A 44 -3.78 -1.91 18.14
N PRO A 45 -4.89 -2.62 17.93
CA PRO A 45 -5.60 -2.62 16.66
C PRO A 45 -6.25 -1.27 16.32
N TYR A 46 -6.52 -0.43 17.33
CA TYR A 46 -7.11 0.88 17.12
C TYR A 46 -6.11 1.84 16.45
N THR A 47 -4.90 1.93 16.99
CA THR A 47 -3.82 2.70 16.35
C THR A 47 -3.49 2.11 14.97
N GLY A 48 -3.49 0.78 14.84
CA GLY A 48 -3.30 0.10 13.56
C GLY A 48 -4.31 0.51 12.50
N LEU A 49 -5.58 0.61 12.87
CA LEU A 49 -6.66 1.05 11.97
C LEU A 49 -6.49 2.52 11.54
N ILE A 50 -6.23 3.41 12.49
CA ILE A 50 -6.05 4.85 12.20
C ILE A 50 -4.85 5.07 11.27
N MET A 51 -3.72 4.44 11.57
CA MET A 51 -2.50 4.57 10.76
C MET A 51 -2.69 3.94 9.38
N GLY A 52 -3.28 2.75 9.32
CA GLY A 52 -3.60 2.09 8.05
C GLY A 52 -4.52 2.93 7.17
N ALA A 53 -5.57 3.54 7.73
CA ALA A 53 -6.48 4.42 7.00
C ALA A 53 -5.77 5.69 6.49
N SER A 54 -4.97 6.34 7.33
CA SER A 54 -4.21 7.53 6.96
C SER A 54 -3.23 7.25 5.82
N LEU A 55 -2.48 6.15 5.92
CA LEU A 55 -1.54 5.71 4.90
C LEU A 55 -2.26 5.27 3.61
N GLN A 56 -3.44 4.63 3.73
CA GLN A 56 -4.26 4.27 2.56
C GLN A 56 -4.62 5.50 1.72
N LEU A 57 -5.01 6.61 2.35
CA LEU A 57 -5.36 7.83 1.63
C LEU A 57 -4.19 8.39 0.82
N ILE A 58 -2.97 8.27 1.33
CA ILE A 58 -1.76 8.76 0.64
C ILE A 58 -1.40 7.87 -0.53
N PHE A 59 -1.42 6.55 -0.31
CA PHE A 59 -1.07 5.58 -1.33
C PHE A 59 -2.18 5.33 -2.35
N LEU A 60 -3.39 5.88 -2.15
CA LEU A 60 -4.54 5.67 -3.03
C LEU A 60 -4.27 6.08 -4.48
N GLY A 61 -3.51 7.17 -4.69
CA GLY A 61 -3.14 7.65 -6.02
C GLY A 61 -1.86 7.04 -6.60
N ILE A 62 -1.20 6.16 -5.83
CA ILE A 62 0.06 5.55 -6.25
C ILE A 62 -0.23 4.20 -6.90
N VAL A 63 -0.49 4.22 -8.19
CA VAL A 63 -0.84 3.03 -8.97
C VAL A 63 0.29 2.68 -9.94
N GLY A 64 0.66 1.40 -9.99
CA GLY A 64 1.63 0.89 -10.97
C GLY A 64 0.98 0.71 -12.32
N ILE A 65 1.29 1.58 -13.29
CA ILE A 65 0.78 1.48 -14.66
C ILE A 65 1.91 1.09 -15.60
N GLY A 66 1.67 0.09 -16.42
CA GLY A 66 2.65 -0.43 -17.38
C GLY A 66 3.86 -1.04 -16.68
N GLY A 67 5.07 -0.61 -17.05
CA GLY A 67 6.33 -1.08 -16.43
C GLY A 67 6.78 -0.28 -15.21
N ALA A 68 6.02 0.74 -14.77
CA ALA A 68 6.39 1.58 -13.64
C ALA A 68 6.29 0.79 -12.32
N THR A 69 7.29 0.94 -11.48
CA THR A 69 7.30 0.38 -10.13
C THR A 69 7.05 1.54 -9.16
N PRO A 70 5.86 1.68 -8.60
CA PRO A 70 5.59 2.72 -7.62
C PRO A 70 6.25 2.40 -6.26
N PRO A 71 6.34 3.38 -5.34
CA PRO A 71 6.69 3.15 -3.95
C PRO A 71 5.83 2.03 -3.35
N ASP A 72 6.44 1.21 -2.50
CA ASP A 72 5.80 0.04 -1.91
C ASP A 72 4.91 0.42 -0.74
N SER A 73 3.61 0.55 -1.00
CA SER A 73 2.62 0.93 0.01
C SER A 73 2.52 -0.06 1.16
N THR A 74 2.74 -1.36 0.90
CA THR A 74 2.67 -2.41 1.93
C THR A 74 3.78 -2.26 2.95
N ILE A 75 5.04 -2.12 2.49
CA ILE A 75 6.19 -1.92 3.39
C ILE A 75 6.06 -0.59 4.13
N GLY A 76 5.66 0.48 3.45
CA GLY A 76 5.39 1.77 4.08
C GLY A 76 4.34 1.67 5.18
N ALA A 77 3.25 0.94 4.94
CA ALA A 77 2.18 0.75 5.92
C ALA A 77 2.59 -0.13 7.09
N VAL A 78 3.22 -1.27 6.84
CA VAL A 78 3.66 -2.20 7.89
C VAL A 78 4.66 -1.53 8.82
N MET A 79 5.71 -0.92 8.28
CA MET A 79 6.74 -0.26 9.08
C MET A 79 6.23 1.03 9.72
N GLY A 80 5.46 1.83 9.00
CA GLY A 80 4.86 3.05 9.53
C GLY A 80 3.95 2.75 10.73
N THR A 81 3.05 1.78 10.61
CA THR A 81 2.18 1.37 11.71
C THR A 81 2.97 0.76 12.88
N PHE A 82 3.99 -0.04 12.60
CA PHE A 82 4.87 -0.59 13.63
C PHE A 82 5.54 0.52 14.45
N PHE A 83 6.12 1.53 13.80
CA PHE A 83 6.76 2.66 14.48
C PHE A 83 5.75 3.57 15.19
N ALA A 84 4.55 3.75 14.65
CA ALA A 84 3.49 4.47 15.35
C ALA A 84 3.21 3.87 16.72
N ILE A 85 3.07 2.54 16.78
CA ILE A 85 2.72 1.83 18.02
C ILE A 85 3.93 1.75 18.96
N THR A 86 5.14 1.49 18.45
CA THR A 86 6.33 1.30 19.30
C THR A 86 6.92 2.58 19.83
N ALA A 87 6.95 3.64 19.02
CA ALA A 87 7.51 4.94 19.39
C ALA A 87 6.44 5.99 19.77
N GLY A 88 5.14 5.61 19.74
CA GLY A 88 4.05 6.53 20.09
C GLY A 88 3.95 7.73 19.15
N LEU A 89 4.30 7.55 17.86
CA LEU A 89 4.31 8.63 16.88
C LEU A 89 2.89 8.98 16.42
N ASP A 90 2.67 10.27 16.19
CA ASP A 90 1.44 10.75 15.56
C ASP A 90 1.35 10.39 14.07
N ALA A 91 0.15 10.43 13.52
CA ALA A 91 -0.10 10.03 12.12
C ALA A 91 0.73 10.83 11.12
N GLU A 92 0.98 12.10 11.39
CA GLU A 92 1.69 13.00 10.50
C GLU A 92 3.19 12.67 10.42
N THR A 93 3.80 12.34 11.55
CA THR A 93 5.20 11.88 11.62
C THR A 93 5.35 10.49 10.97
N VAL A 94 4.39 9.60 11.21
CA VAL A 94 4.37 8.27 10.58
C VAL A 94 4.28 8.37 9.06
N ILE A 95 3.44 9.25 8.54
CA ILE A 95 3.32 9.51 7.10
C ILE A 95 4.65 9.97 6.51
N ALA A 96 5.34 10.88 7.19
CA ALA A 96 6.64 11.37 6.74
C ALA A 96 7.71 10.27 6.70
N LEU A 97 7.66 9.31 7.63
CA LEU A 97 8.57 8.16 7.66
C LEU A 97 8.16 7.04 6.68
N ALA A 98 6.87 6.86 6.44
CA ALA A 98 6.35 5.80 5.57
C ALA A 98 6.80 5.95 4.11
N MET A 99 6.93 7.19 3.60
CA MET A 99 7.36 7.43 2.22
C MET A 99 8.80 6.97 1.94
N PRO A 100 9.83 7.33 2.73
CA PRO A 100 11.16 6.76 2.56
C PRO A 100 11.18 5.23 2.66
N MET A 101 10.43 4.64 3.58
CA MET A 101 10.33 3.18 3.71
C MET A 101 9.66 2.54 2.48
N ALA A 102 8.64 3.17 1.92
CA ALA A 102 8.01 2.72 0.69
C ALA A 102 8.97 2.78 -0.52
N ILE A 103 9.83 3.81 -0.61
CA ILE A 103 10.86 3.93 -1.65
C ILE A 103 11.92 2.84 -1.49
N LEU A 104 12.36 2.54 -0.28
CA LEU A 104 13.25 1.40 -0.02
C LEU A 104 12.59 0.08 -0.42
N GLY A 105 11.32 -0.10 -0.09
CA GLY A 105 10.51 -1.25 -0.51
C GLY A 105 10.41 -1.38 -2.03
N GLN A 106 10.25 -0.27 -2.73
CA GLN A 106 10.29 -0.21 -4.20
C GLN A 106 11.64 -0.73 -4.75
N ALA A 107 12.76 -0.27 -4.21
CA ALA A 107 14.09 -0.71 -4.62
C ALA A 107 14.27 -2.22 -4.39
N LEU A 108 13.83 -2.74 -3.24
CA LEU A 108 13.82 -4.18 -2.96
C LEU A 108 12.93 -4.95 -3.95
N GLY A 109 11.76 -4.42 -4.30
CA GLY A 109 10.88 -5.00 -5.30
C GLY A 109 11.50 -5.07 -6.69
N ILE A 110 12.29 -4.07 -7.09
CA ILE A 110 13.07 -4.09 -8.34
C ILE A 110 14.14 -5.18 -8.27
N LEU A 111 14.89 -5.25 -7.17
CA LEU A 111 15.91 -6.27 -6.96
C LEU A 111 15.33 -7.69 -7.04
N CYS A 112 14.15 -7.92 -6.40
CA CYS A 112 13.42 -9.19 -6.50
C CYS A 112 13.14 -9.58 -7.95
N ARG A 113 12.67 -8.64 -8.77
CA ARG A 113 12.35 -8.89 -10.18
C ARG A 113 13.60 -9.20 -10.97
N MET A 114 14.70 -8.48 -10.76
CA MET A 114 15.98 -8.75 -11.41
C MET A 114 16.48 -10.16 -11.09
N ILE A 115 16.37 -10.59 -9.83
CA ILE A 115 16.75 -11.95 -9.43
C ILE A 115 15.80 -12.98 -10.10
N ASN A 116 14.52 -12.68 -10.19
CA ASN A 116 13.52 -13.60 -10.72
C ASN A 116 13.59 -13.76 -12.25
N VAL A 117 14.20 -12.86 -13.00
CA VAL A 117 14.39 -13.00 -14.46
C VAL A 117 15.08 -14.33 -14.82
N ARG A 118 16.00 -14.82 -13.98
CA ARG A 118 16.68 -16.12 -14.23
C ARG A 118 15.72 -17.31 -14.26
N TYR A 119 14.59 -17.24 -13.54
CA TYR A 119 13.61 -18.32 -13.54
C TYR A 119 12.83 -18.40 -14.84
N ASN A 120 12.71 -17.31 -15.62
CA ASN A 120 12.07 -17.34 -16.93
C ASN A 120 12.76 -18.35 -17.85
N ILE A 121 14.10 -18.38 -17.86
CA ILE A 121 14.89 -19.35 -18.65
C ILE A 121 14.61 -20.80 -18.21
N VAL A 122 14.44 -21.02 -16.90
CA VAL A 122 14.11 -22.36 -16.36
C VAL A 122 12.71 -22.76 -16.76
N ILE A 123 11.75 -21.83 -16.69
CA ILE A 123 10.34 -22.04 -17.05
C ILE A 123 10.22 -22.33 -18.55
N ASP A 124 10.90 -21.56 -19.41
CA ASP A 124 10.87 -21.75 -20.87
C ASP A 124 11.38 -23.15 -21.26
N LYS A 125 12.48 -23.60 -20.65
CA LYS A 125 13.02 -24.95 -20.89
C LYS A 125 12.07 -26.03 -20.38
N ALA A 126 11.52 -25.86 -19.18
CA ALA A 126 10.57 -26.80 -18.60
C ALA A 126 9.29 -26.88 -19.40
N ALA A 127 8.81 -25.77 -19.97
CA ALA A 127 7.66 -25.72 -20.85
C ALA A 127 7.92 -26.47 -22.16
N ALA A 128 9.11 -26.30 -22.78
CA ALA A 128 9.51 -27.05 -23.98
C ALA A 128 9.61 -28.56 -23.72
N GLU A 129 9.98 -28.96 -22.51
CA GLU A 129 10.06 -30.36 -22.06
C GLU A 129 8.70 -30.93 -21.61
N GLY A 130 7.64 -30.11 -21.54
CA GLY A 130 6.32 -30.49 -20.99
C GLY A 130 6.35 -30.82 -19.50
N ASN A 131 7.33 -30.30 -18.75
CA ASN A 131 7.54 -30.61 -17.33
C ASN A 131 6.85 -29.61 -16.41
N ALA A 132 5.57 -29.82 -16.12
CA ALA A 132 4.76 -28.96 -15.25
C ALA A 132 5.35 -28.82 -13.82
N LYS A 133 5.85 -29.90 -13.23
CA LYS A 133 6.41 -29.88 -11.87
C LYS A 133 7.60 -28.93 -11.76
N ARG A 134 8.43 -28.84 -12.80
CA ARG A 134 9.59 -27.95 -12.83
C ARG A 134 9.16 -26.49 -12.97
N ILE A 135 8.07 -26.22 -13.69
CA ILE A 135 7.46 -24.90 -13.80
C ILE A 135 6.94 -24.46 -12.42
N ASP A 136 6.15 -25.31 -11.76
CA ASP A 136 5.60 -25.02 -10.43
C ASP A 136 6.71 -24.75 -9.41
N SER A 137 7.77 -25.58 -9.41
CA SER A 137 8.90 -25.39 -8.52
C SER A 137 9.61 -24.04 -8.75
N ALA A 138 9.78 -23.61 -10.00
CA ALA A 138 10.41 -22.34 -10.34
C ALA A 138 9.53 -21.14 -9.90
N LEU A 139 8.20 -21.24 -10.06
CA LEU A 139 7.24 -20.22 -9.60
C LEU A 139 7.28 -20.06 -8.08
N TRP A 140 7.27 -21.18 -7.33
CA TRP A 140 7.37 -21.13 -5.86
C TRP A 140 8.70 -20.57 -5.38
N GLN A 141 9.82 -20.92 -6.01
CA GLN A 141 11.13 -20.35 -5.69
C GLN A 141 11.13 -18.83 -5.91
N GLY A 142 10.56 -18.37 -7.03
CA GLY A 142 10.40 -16.95 -7.32
C GLY A 142 9.54 -16.22 -6.27
N ALA A 143 8.41 -16.83 -5.87
CA ALA A 143 7.54 -16.29 -4.82
C ALA A 143 8.28 -16.22 -3.47
N PHE A 144 9.08 -17.23 -3.13
CA PHE A 144 9.84 -17.28 -1.88
C PHE A 144 10.95 -16.20 -1.81
N ILE A 145 11.54 -15.85 -2.95
CA ILE A 145 12.47 -14.71 -3.02
C ILE A 145 11.78 -13.41 -2.66
N PHE A 146 10.56 -13.16 -3.17
CA PHE A 146 9.79 -11.98 -2.78
C PHE A 146 9.48 -11.97 -1.28
N PHE A 147 9.13 -13.12 -0.70
CA PHE A 147 8.89 -13.24 0.73
C PHE A 147 10.14 -12.89 1.55
N ILE A 148 11.27 -13.54 1.26
CA ILE A 148 12.53 -13.36 2.03
C ILE A 148 13.06 -11.94 1.89
N LEU A 149 13.13 -11.40 0.66
CA LEU A 149 13.62 -10.05 0.43
C LEU A 149 12.69 -8.95 0.97
N THR A 150 11.47 -9.29 1.36
CA THR A 150 10.57 -8.38 2.09
C THR A 150 10.68 -8.61 3.60
N ALA A 151 10.59 -9.86 4.06
CA ALA A 151 10.57 -10.19 5.49
C ALA A 151 11.88 -9.82 6.21
N ILE A 152 13.04 -10.13 5.62
CA ILE A 152 14.33 -9.85 6.27
C ILE A 152 14.57 -8.34 6.48
N PRO A 153 14.45 -7.46 5.47
CA PRO A 153 14.62 -6.02 5.69
C PRO A 153 13.59 -5.42 6.64
N VAL A 154 12.33 -5.89 6.59
CA VAL A 154 11.31 -5.45 7.55
C VAL A 154 11.68 -5.90 8.97
N PHE A 155 12.15 -7.14 9.17
CA PHE A 155 12.63 -7.59 10.47
C PHE A 155 13.79 -6.73 10.99
N LEU A 156 14.79 -6.48 10.15
CA LEU A 156 15.94 -5.65 10.53
C LEU A 156 15.48 -4.21 10.86
N GLY A 157 14.59 -3.65 10.06
CA GLY A 157 14.02 -2.34 10.30
C GLY A 157 13.20 -2.27 11.60
N CYS A 158 12.36 -3.26 11.88
CA CYS A 158 11.59 -3.32 13.11
C CYS A 158 12.46 -3.55 14.35
N TYR A 159 13.45 -4.43 14.26
CA TYR A 159 14.28 -4.81 15.40
C TYR A 159 15.33 -3.76 15.77
N PHE A 160 16.02 -3.21 14.77
CA PHE A 160 17.07 -2.22 14.98
C PHE A 160 16.61 -0.79 14.71
N GLY A 161 15.52 -0.62 14.00
CA GLY A 161 15.05 0.67 13.53
C GLY A 161 14.25 1.46 14.57
N ALA A 162 13.63 0.82 15.54
CA ALA A 162 12.82 1.52 16.54
C ALA A 162 13.66 2.51 17.35
N ASP A 163 14.80 2.09 17.87
CA ASP A 163 15.71 2.95 18.61
C ASP A 163 16.33 4.04 17.72
N VAL A 164 16.64 3.71 16.46
CA VAL A 164 17.17 4.64 15.48
C VAL A 164 16.12 5.69 15.09
N VAL A 165 14.88 5.28 14.86
CA VAL A 165 13.78 6.19 14.54
C VAL A 165 13.53 7.14 15.71
N GLN A 166 13.49 6.63 16.95
CA GLN A 166 13.31 7.46 18.13
C GLN A 166 14.46 8.48 18.26
N ALA A 167 15.71 8.04 18.13
CA ALA A 167 16.87 8.92 18.17
C ALA A 167 16.85 10.00 17.07
N ILE A 168 16.37 9.67 15.87
CA ILE A 168 16.21 10.62 14.77
C ILE A 168 15.12 11.63 15.11
N VAL A 169 13.97 11.19 15.61
CA VAL A 169 12.86 12.07 15.99
C VAL A 169 13.29 13.04 17.08
N ASP A 170 14.01 12.55 18.11
CA ASP A 170 14.51 13.36 19.21
C ASP A 170 15.58 14.38 18.77
N PHE A 171 16.33 14.07 17.71
CA PHE A 171 17.37 14.95 17.16
C PHE A 171 16.80 16.06 16.27
N ILE A 172 15.61 15.85 15.67
CA ILE A 172 15.01 16.82 14.75
C ILE A 172 14.40 17.99 15.56
N PRO A 173 14.79 19.24 15.27
CA PRO A 173 14.19 20.41 15.92
C PRO A 173 12.65 20.43 15.76
N PRO A 174 11.88 20.82 16.79
CA PRO A 174 10.41 20.82 16.74
C PRO A 174 9.81 21.63 15.59
N ILE A 175 10.49 22.66 15.14
CA ILE A 175 10.03 23.49 14.01
C ILE A 175 10.06 22.71 12.69
N ILE A 176 11.04 21.83 12.50
CA ILE A 176 11.16 20.97 11.32
C ILE A 176 10.11 19.87 11.38
N LEU A 177 9.93 19.24 12.55
CA LEU A 177 8.85 18.25 12.75
C LEU A 177 7.48 18.85 12.45
N THR A 178 7.20 20.05 12.95
CA THR A 178 5.93 20.74 12.69
C THR A 178 5.76 21.07 11.21
N GLY A 179 6.82 21.49 10.51
CA GLY A 179 6.79 21.73 9.08
C GLY A 179 6.55 20.46 8.27
N LEU A 180 7.21 19.37 8.66
CA LEU A 180 7.07 18.05 8.02
C LEU A 180 5.65 17.50 8.22
N SER A 181 5.12 17.59 9.44
CA SER A 181 3.77 17.21 9.82
C SER A 181 2.72 17.98 9.00
N ARG A 182 2.84 19.29 8.91
CA ARG A 182 1.92 20.10 8.07
C ARG A 182 2.03 19.78 6.58
N SER A 183 3.21 19.45 6.10
CA SER A 183 3.41 19.00 4.72
C SER A 183 2.80 17.61 4.49
N ALA A 184 2.96 16.71 5.46
CA ALA A 184 2.39 15.36 5.42
C ALA A 184 0.86 15.38 5.37
N SER A 185 0.21 16.33 6.04
CA SER A 185 -1.25 16.47 6.00
C SER A 185 -1.82 16.83 4.60
N LEU A 186 -0.98 17.30 3.68
CA LEU A 186 -1.36 17.54 2.28
C LEU A 186 -1.27 16.27 1.41
N LEU A 187 -0.53 15.25 1.83
CA LEU A 187 -0.32 14.03 1.05
C LEU A 187 -1.62 13.26 0.72
N PRO A 188 -2.60 13.13 1.62
CA PRO A 188 -3.89 12.54 1.27
C PRO A 188 -4.59 13.27 0.13
N ALA A 189 -4.58 14.61 0.14
CA ALA A 189 -5.16 15.40 -0.95
C ALA A 189 -4.40 15.19 -2.27
N LEU A 190 -3.07 15.08 -2.21
CA LEU A 190 -2.24 14.76 -3.37
C LEU A 190 -2.56 13.35 -3.89
N GLY A 191 -2.71 12.35 -3.02
CA GLY A 191 -3.09 10.98 -3.39
C GLY A 191 -4.43 10.93 -4.10
N MET A 192 -5.42 11.64 -3.59
CA MET A 192 -6.74 11.76 -4.24
C MET A 192 -6.65 12.52 -5.57
N ALA A 193 -5.84 13.58 -5.67
CA ALA A 193 -5.63 14.31 -6.91
C ALA A 193 -4.97 13.44 -7.98
N LEU A 194 -4.01 12.59 -7.61
CA LEU A 194 -3.39 11.63 -8.52
C LEU A 194 -4.40 10.59 -9.00
N LEU A 195 -5.23 10.02 -8.11
CA LEU A 195 -6.30 9.11 -8.48
C LEU A 195 -7.27 9.76 -9.46
N MET A 196 -7.69 11.00 -9.16
CA MET A 196 -8.54 11.78 -10.06
C MET A 196 -7.90 11.97 -11.44
N ASN A 197 -6.60 12.21 -11.51
CA ASN A 197 -5.90 12.39 -12.78
C ASN A 197 -5.97 11.17 -13.70
N PHE A 198 -6.05 9.96 -13.14
CA PHE A 198 -6.27 8.73 -13.92
C PHE A 198 -7.71 8.56 -14.39
N MET A 199 -8.67 9.09 -13.64
CA MET A 199 -10.10 8.94 -13.93
C MET A 199 -10.67 10.11 -14.74
N PHE A 200 -9.94 11.23 -14.78
CA PHE A 200 -10.41 12.49 -15.35
C PHE A 200 -10.20 12.54 -16.86
N ASP A 201 -11.30 12.49 -17.58
CA ASP A 201 -11.36 12.81 -19.00
C ASP A 201 -12.50 13.79 -19.29
N LYS A 202 -12.65 14.24 -20.54
CA LYS A 202 -13.69 15.20 -20.93
C LYS A 202 -15.12 14.67 -20.70
N GLN A 203 -15.30 13.35 -20.69
CA GLN A 203 -16.62 12.73 -20.52
C GLN A 203 -16.94 12.53 -19.03
N THR A 204 -15.94 12.17 -18.24
CA THR A 204 -16.09 11.90 -16.80
C THR A 204 -16.05 13.17 -15.94
N ALA A 205 -15.50 14.26 -16.45
CA ALA A 205 -15.41 15.56 -15.76
C ALA A 205 -16.77 16.06 -15.22
N VAL A 206 -17.83 15.86 -15.98
CA VAL A 206 -19.19 16.30 -15.59
C VAL A 206 -19.65 15.64 -14.28
N TYR A 207 -19.31 14.38 -14.08
CA TYR A 207 -19.70 13.63 -12.87
C TYR A 207 -18.92 14.08 -11.64
N LEU A 208 -17.67 14.54 -11.82
CA LEU A 208 -16.90 15.14 -10.74
C LEU A 208 -17.58 16.42 -10.23
N PHE A 209 -17.96 17.32 -11.15
CA PHE A 209 -18.67 18.55 -10.80
C PHE A 209 -20.04 18.26 -10.18
N LEU A 210 -20.74 17.24 -10.68
CA LEU A 210 -22.00 16.80 -10.09
C LEU A 210 -21.80 16.36 -8.63
N GLY A 211 -20.81 15.50 -8.35
CA GLY A 211 -20.48 15.06 -7.00
C GLY A 211 -20.09 16.21 -6.08
N PHE A 212 -19.33 17.18 -6.59
CA PHE A 212 -18.95 18.38 -5.84
C PHE A 212 -20.20 19.21 -5.45
N VAL A 213 -21.11 19.45 -6.40
CA VAL A 213 -22.36 20.20 -6.16
C VAL A 213 -23.23 19.50 -5.12
N LEU A 214 -23.38 18.18 -5.22
CA LEU A 214 -24.17 17.39 -4.28
C LEU A 214 -23.60 17.48 -2.85
N ASN A 215 -22.28 17.44 -2.71
CA ASN A 215 -21.63 17.57 -1.41
C ASN A 215 -21.67 19.02 -0.89
N ALA A 216 -21.22 19.98 -1.68
CA ALA A 216 -20.99 21.35 -1.24
C ALA A 216 -22.28 22.15 -1.05
N PHE A 217 -23.31 21.93 -1.87
CA PHE A 217 -24.55 22.72 -1.84
C PHE A 217 -25.74 21.96 -1.25
N LEU A 218 -25.80 20.64 -1.39
CA LEU A 218 -26.89 19.83 -0.85
C LEU A 218 -26.50 19.11 0.46
N GLY A 219 -25.24 19.20 0.88
CA GLY A 219 -24.77 18.59 2.13
C GLY A 219 -24.88 17.06 2.16
N MET A 220 -24.96 16.41 0.99
CA MET A 220 -25.08 14.96 0.94
C MET A 220 -23.83 14.28 1.49
N SER A 221 -24.01 13.22 2.28
CA SER A 221 -22.91 12.41 2.78
C SER A 221 -22.21 11.70 1.62
N LEU A 222 -20.91 11.40 1.81
CA LEU A 222 -20.10 10.68 0.82
C LEU A 222 -20.75 9.35 0.40
N LEU A 223 -21.34 8.62 1.35
CA LEU A 223 -22.07 7.37 1.07
C LEU A 223 -23.29 7.61 0.16
N GLY A 224 -24.06 8.67 0.41
CA GLY A 224 -25.21 9.03 -0.43
C GLY A 224 -24.81 9.35 -1.86
N ILE A 225 -23.73 10.10 -2.05
CA ILE A 225 -23.18 10.44 -3.38
C ILE A 225 -22.67 9.17 -4.07
N THR A 226 -22.01 8.26 -3.34
CA THR A 226 -21.52 6.99 -3.88
C THR A 226 -22.67 6.13 -4.39
N PHE A 227 -23.74 5.95 -3.61
CA PHE A 227 -24.92 5.19 -4.05
C PHE A 227 -25.57 5.82 -5.28
N LEU A 228 -25.72 7.15 -5.29
CA LEU A 228 -26.27 7.86 -6.44
C LEU A 228 -25.41 7.64 -7.70
N GLY A 229 -24.09 7.72 -7.56
CA GLY A 229 -23.14 7.46 -8.65
C GLY A 229 -23.27 6.04 -9.20
N VAL A 230 -23.39 5.03 -8.33
CA VAL A 230 -23.60 3.63 -8.74
C VAL A 230 -24.92 3.48 -9.49
N ILE A 231 -26.01 4.09 -9.00
CA ILE A 231 -27.33 4.05 -9.67
C ILE A 231 -27.24 4.67 -11.07
N ILE A 232 -26.58 5.83 -11.21
CA ILE A 232 -26.40 6.49 -12.50
C ILE A 232 -25.57 5.61 -13.44
N ALA A 233 -24.47 5.02 -12.97
CA ALA A 233 -23.62 4.14 -13.77
C ALA A 233 -24.40 2.91 -14.29
N VAL A 234 -25.17 2.26 -13.42
CA VAL A 234 -26.01 1.10 -13.81
C VAL A 234 -27.09 1.50 -14.80
N ALA A 235 -27.79 2.64 -14.56
CA ALA A 235 -28.82 3.13 -15.47
C ALA A 235 -28.24 3.44 -16.87
N MET A 236 -27.09 4.08 -16.93
CA MET A 236 -26.40 4.36 -18.21
C MET A 236 -25.97 3.09 -18.93
N TYR A 237 -25.44 2.11 -18.20
CA TYR A 237 -25.07 0.82 -18.76
C TYR A 237 -26.28 0.09 -19.36
N GLN A 238 -27.42 0.06 -18.65
CA GLN A 238 -28.68 -0.52 -19.13
C GLN A 238 -29.21 0.23 -20.36
N ALA A 239 -29.20 1.55 -20.35
CA ALA A 239 -29.64 2.37 -21.49
C ALA A 239 -28.74 2.15 -22.73
N GLY A 240 -27.45 1.95 -22.56
CA GLY A 240 -26.52 1.62 -23.66
C GLY A 240 -26.78 0.24 -24.26
N LYS A 241 -27.15 -0.74 -23.43
CA LYS A 241 -27.42 -2.11 -23.86
C LYS A 241 -28.73 -2.25 -24.68
N HIS A 242 -29.68 -1.32 -24.50
CA HIS A 242 -30.93 -1.29 -25.30
C HIS A 242 -30.74 -0.62 -26.69
N LYS A 243 -29.59 0.01 -26.95
CA LYS A 243 -29.29 0.66 -28.24
C LYS A 243 -28.34 -0.15 -29.13
N ALA A 244 -27.78 -1.23 -28.65
CA ALA A 244 -26.98 -2.21 -29.38
C ALA A 244 -27.80 -3.48 -29.72
#